data_a965c308fb3bc12ba32d99d5ce8f0cb6
#
_entry.id   a965c308fb3bc12ba32d99d5ce8f0cb6
#
_cell.length_a   1.000
_cell.length_b   1.000
_cell.length_c   1.000
_cell.angle_alpha   90.00
_cell.angle_beta   90.00
_cell.angle_gamma   90.00
#
_symmetry.space_group_name_H-M   'P 1'
#
loop_
_entity.id
_entity.type
_entity.pdbx_description
1 polymer ?
#
loop_
_entity_poly.entity_id
_entity_poly.type
_entity_poly.pdbx_seq_one_letter_code
_entity_poly.pdbx_strand_id
1 'polypeptide(L)'
;MPIMNIEDKLDLEEINKSFVNKESKERIIWAYETFKEGLFLTTSGGKTSAVLPNLTRDSLGFSPPIIFVDLGYFNDCTHNMLKYLENEGYDIRIYKSLISKKEIEEKYPNWSDPDSDYFNKVVSIIKHEPLNRGFKELKVKAWLGGVMSHETEERKTANFVQYNKSICQVLPILDWDHCKINEYLILNKLPLNQNHFDITKGPDQKRECNIWKECGIFRNT
;
A
#
# COMPACT_ATOMS: atom_id res chain seq x y z
N MET A 1 31.14 -9.91 -14.06
CA MET A 1 30.67 -8.54 -13.84
C MET A 1 30.26 -8.42 -12.39
N PRO A 2 30.75 -7.45 -11.62
CA PRO A 2 30.34 -7.29 -10.23
C PRO A 2 28.83 -6.97 -10.21
N ILE A 3 28.11 -7.66 -9.34
CA ILE A 3 26.71 -7.37 -9.03
C ILE A 3 26.73 -5.97 -8.41
N MET A 4 26.33 -4.96 -9.17
CA MET A 4 26.11 -3.62 -8.63
C MET A 4 25.07 -3.74 -7.53
N ASN A 5 25.43 -3.41 -6.30
CA ASN A 5 24.48 -3.22 -5.22
C ASN A 5 23.54 -2.09 -5.66
N ILE A 6 22.23 -2.40 -5.76
CA ILE A 6 21.18 -1.43 -6.16
C ILE A 6 21.07 -0.30 -5.11
N GLU A 7 21.69 -0.42 -3.95
CA GLU A 7 21.84 0.64 -2.95
C GLU A 7 22.76 1.79 -3.39
N ASP A 8 23.57 1.61 -4.46
CA ASP A 8 24.37 2.66 -5.04
C ASP A 8 23.52 3.54 -5.97
N LYS A 9 22.74 4.44 -5.32
CA LYS A 9 22.41 5.78 -5.83
C LYS A 9 21.41 5.88 -6.97
N LEU A 10 20.15 5.55 -6.66
CA LEU A 10 19.08 6.22 -7.39
C LEU A 10 19.12 7.72 -7.02
N ASP A 11 19.30 8.58 -7.99
CA ASP A 11 19.09 10.02 -7.80
C ASP A 11 17.58 10.28 -7.73
N LEU A 12 17.04 10.25 -6.50
CA LEU A 12 15.61 10.41 -6.27
C LEU A 12 15.12 11.80 -6.69
N GLU A 13 15.96 12.82 -6.65
CA GLU A 13 15.58 14.17 -7.05
C GLU A 13 15.35 14.22 -8.57
N GLU A 14 16.29 13.70 -9.35
CA GLU A 14 16.18 13.63 -10.81
C GLU A 14 14.98 12.75 -11.23
N ILE A 15 14.83 11.58 -10.60
CA ILE A 15 13.72 10.65 -10.87
C ILE A 15 12.38 11.33 -10.62
N ASN A 16 12.20 11.95 -9.45
CA ASN A 16 10.95 12.62 -9.11
C ASN A 16 10.64 13.80 -10.04
N LYS A 17 11.64 14.58 -10.44
CA LYS A 17 11.47 15.63 -11.47
C LYS A 17 10.99 15.03 -12.79
N SER A 18 11.58 13.92 -13.23
CA SER A 18 11.18 13.25 -14.47
C SER A 18 9.75 12.66 -14.40
N PHE A 19 9.36 12.18 -13.21
CA PHE A 19 8.05 11.52 -13.00
C PHE A 19 6.86 12.47 -13.07
N VAL A 20 7.07 13.75 -12.83
CA VAL A 20 6.01 14.78 -13.01
C VAL A 20 5.42 14.74 -14.42
N ASN A 21 6.25 14.48 -15.44
CA ASN A 21 5.86 14.47 -16.86
C ASN A 21 5.60 13.07 -17.41
N LYS A 22 5.67 12.01 -16.57
CA LYS A 22 5.43 10.63 -16.99
C LYS A 22 4.01 10.19 -16.65
N GLU A 23 3.43 9.38 -17.53
CA GLU A 23 2.18 8.69 -17.23
C GLU A 23 2.40 7.57 -16.19
N SER A 24 1.32 7.22 -15.49
CA SER A 24 1.37 6.18 -14.45
C SER A 24 1.91 4.83 -14.96
N LYS A 25 1.62 4.48 -16.21
CA LYS A 25 2.15 3.28 -16.88
C LYS A 25 3.67 3.33 -17.02
N GLU A 26 4.22 4.47 -17.42
CA GLU A 26 5.66 4.65 -17.59
C GLU A 26 6.39 4.57 -16.24
N ARG A 27 5.78 5.10 -15.17
CA ARG A 27 6.30 4.99 -13.79
C ARG A 27 6.34 3.54 -13.31
N ILE A 28 5.31 2.75 -13.63
CA ILE A 28 5.24 1.31 -13.32
C ILE A 28 6.30 0.53 -14.10
N ILE A 29 6.44 0.80 -15.40
CA ILE A 29 7.46 0.16 -16.25
C ILE A 29 8.85 0.46 -15.69
N TRP A 30 9.15 1.72 -15.38
CA TRP A 30 10.41 2.11 -14.76
C TRP A 30 10.68 1.35 -13.44
N ALA A 31 9.68 1.23 -12.59
CA ALA A 31 9.81 0.50 -11.33
C ALA A 31 10.17 -0.97 -11.57
N TYR A 32 9.50 -1.62 -12.53
CA TYR A 32 9.82 -3.01 -12.85
C TYR A 32 11.19 -3.15 -13.49
N GLU A 33 11.57 -2.28 -14.42
CA GLU A 33 12.90 -2.32 -15.05
C GLU A 33 14.04 -2.14 -14.04
N THR A 34 13.79 -1.34 -13.00
CA THR A 34 14.78 -1.05 -11.96
C THR A 34 14.90 -2.18 -10.94
N PHE A 35 13.77 -2.74 -10.47
CA PHE A 35 13.76 -3.66 -9.32
C PHE A 35 13.49 -5.12 -9.67
N LYS A 36 12.99 -5.39 -10.90
CA LYS A 36 12.70 -6.74 -11.41
C LYS A 36 11.88 -7.58 -10.41
N GLU A 37 12.34 -8.78 -10.07
CA GLU A 37 11.69 -9.71 -9.14
C GLU A 37 11.64 -9.19 -7.69
N GLY A 38 12.34 -8.10 -7.40
CA GLY A 38 12.27 -7.42 -6.11
C GLY A 38 11.13 -6.41 -6.01
N LEU A 39 10.34 -6.22 -7.08
CA LEU A 39 9.16 -5.35 -7.08
C LEU A 39 7.92 -6.10 -6.63
N PHE A 40 7.18 -5.50 -5.70
CA PHE A 40 5.90 -5.98 -5.20
C PHE A 40 4.85 -4.87 -5.25
N LEU A 41 3.58 -5.23 -5.05
CA LEU A 41 2.52 -4.29 -4.75
C LEU A 41 2.14 -4.42 -3.28
N THR A 42 1.53 -3.37 -2.73
CA THR A 42 0.79 -3.46 -1.47
C THR A 42 -0.66 -3.08 -1.68
N THR A 43 -1.56 -3.74 -0.97
CA THR A 43 -2.98 -3.38 -0.96
C THR A 43 -3.52 -3.41 0.47
N SER A 44 -4.49 -2.55 0.75
CA SER A 44 -5.26 -2.57 1.98
C SER A 44 -6.63 -3.26 1.82
N GLY A 45 -6.97 -3.70 0.61
CA GLY A 45 -8.31 -4.15 0.28
C GLY A 45 -9.35 -3.02 0.28
N GLY A 46 -8.90 -1.77 0.27
CA GLY A 46 -9.71 -0.56 0.39
C GLY A 46 -10.57 -0.26 -0.83
N LYS A 47 -11.15 0.94 -0.81
CA LYS A 47 -12.20 1.36 -1.78
C LYS A 47 -11.76 1.19 -3.23
N THR A 48 -10.54 1.54 -3.55
CA THR A 48 -10.00 1.57 -4.92
C THR A 48 -8.89 0.54 -5.15
N SER A 49 -8.80 -0.46 -4.28
CA SER A 49 -7.68 -1.42 -4.26
C SER A 49 -7.54 -2.28 -5.52
N ALA A 50 -8.55 -2.34 -6.37
CA ALA A 50 -8.47 -3.02 -7.67
C ALA A 50 -7.73 -2.20 -8.74
N VAL A 51 -7.60 -0.89 -8.57
CA VAL A 51 -7.04 0.02 -9.59
C VAL A 51 -5.56 -0.26 -9.86
N LEU A 52 -4.72 -0.19 -8.83
CA LEU A 52 -3.27 -0.32 -9.01
C LEU A 52 -2.86 -1.72 -9.52
N PRO A 53 -3.40 -2.84 -9.02
CA PRO A 53 -3.12 -4.16 -9.58
C PRO A 53 -3.50 -4.27 -11.08
N ASN A 54 -4.69 -3.78 -11.45
CA ASN A 54 -5.14 -3.80 -12.84
C ASN A 54 -4.25 -2.93 -13.74
N LEU A 55 -3.96 -1.70 -13.31
CA LEU A 55 -3.07 -0.78 -14.04
C LEU A 55 -1.66 -1.38 -14.20
N THR A 56 -1.16 -2.07 -13.18
CA THR A 56 0.15 -2.73 -13.23
C THR A 56 0.15 -3.87 -14.24
N ARG A 57 -0.88 -4.72 -14.22
CA ARG A 57 -1.04 -5.80 -15.20
C ARG A 57 -1.14 -5.26 -16.62
N ASP A 58 -1.90 -4.20 -16.82
CA ASP A 58 -2.05 -3.55 -18.13
C ASP A 58 -0.74 -2.91 -18.63
N SER A 59 0.09 -2.43 -17.70
CA SER A 59 1.38 -1.80 -18.02
C SER A 59 2.48 -2.80 -18.38
N LEU A 60 2.50 -3.96 -17.69
CA LEU A 60 3.59 -4.94 -17.77
C LEU A 60 3.22 -6.22 -18.53
N GLY A 61 1.94 -6.48 -18.77
CA GLY A 61 1.43 -7.76 -19.25
C GLY A 61 1.31 -8.85 -18.17
N PHE A 62 1.71 -8.56 -16.94
CA PHE A 62 1.59 -9.41 -15.74
C PHE A 62 1.52 -8.53 -14.48
N SER A 63 1.29 -9.12 -13.32
CA SER A 63 1.34 -8.42 -12.04
C SER A 63 2.41 -9.01 -11.13
N PRO A 64 3.32 -8.20 -10.57
CA PRO A 64 4.13 -8.62 -9.43
C PRO A 64 3.23 -9.05 -8.26
N PRO A 65 3.72 -9.89 -7.32
CA PRO A 65 2.94 -10.33 -6.18
C PRO A 65 2.46 -9.16 -5.32
N ILE A 66 1.29 -9.32 -4.71
CA ILE A 66 0.63 -8.31 -3.89
C ILE A 66 0.75 -8.70 -2.42
N ILE A 67 1.26 -7.82 -1.58
CA ILE A 67 1.30 -8.01 -0.14
C ILE A 67 0.06 -7.36 0.48
N PHE A 68 -0.69 -8.16 1.23
CA PHE A 68 -1.79 -7.71 2.05
C PHE A 68 -1.50 -7.98 3.52
N VAL A 69 -1.69 -6.97 4.37
CA VAL A 69 -1.60 -7.13 5.82
C VAL A 69 -3.01 -7.26 6.38
N ASP A 70 -3.34 -8.46 6.85
CA ASP A 70 -4.61 -8.70 7.54
C ASP A 70 -4.49 -8.25 9.01
N LEU A 71 -5.17 -7.15 9.32
CA LEU A 71 -5.19 -6.58 10.68
C LEU A 71 -5.98 -7.45 11.68
N GLY A 72 -6.77 -8.43 11.19
CA GLY A 72 -7.67 -9.24 12.02
C GLY A 72 -8.98 -8.54 12.42
N TYR A 73 -9.24 -7.34 11.88
CA TYR A 73 -10.39 -6.50 12.20
C TYR A 73 -11.16 -6.02 10.96
N PHE A 74 -10.78 -6.49 9.78
CA PHE A 74 -11.50 -6.15 8.56
C PHE A 74 -12.86 -6.81 8.48
N ASN A 75 -13.78 -6.15 7.78
CA ASN A 75 -15.09 -6.71 7.46
C ASN A 75 -15.04 -7.59 6.19
N ASP A 76 -16.16 -8.26 5.91
CA ASP A 76 -16.31 -9.15 4.75
C ASP A 76 -16.07 -8.45 3.41
N CYS A 77 -16.38 -7.15 3.32
CA CYS A 77 -16.19 -6.40 2.07
C CYS A 77 -14.71 -6.31 1.67
N THR A 78 -13.82 -6.18 2.65
CA THR A 78 -12.37 -6.20 2.40
C THR A 78 -11.90 -7.59 1.94
N HIS A 79 -12.36 -8.65 2.63
CA HIS A 79 -12.05 -10.02 2.22
C HIS A 79 -12.64 -10.39 0.85
N ASN A 80 -13.82 -9.87 0.50
CA ASN A 80 -14.41 -10.06 -0.82
C ASN A 80 -13.61 -9.35 -1.92
N MET A 81 -13.04 -8.18 -1.64
CA MET A 81 -12.11 -7.51 -2.58
C MET A 81 -10.86 -8.36 -2.81
N LEU A 82 -10.30 -8.97 -1.77
CA LEU A 82 -9.15 -9.87 -1.93
C LEU A 82 -9.50 -11.11 -2.74
N LYS A 83 -10.65 -11.76 -2.45
CA LYS A 83 -11.13 -12.90 -3.25
C LYS A 83 -11.35 -12.53 -4.71
N TYR A 84 -11.86 -11.33 -4.98
CA TYR A 84 -11.95 -10.84 -6.36
C TYR A 84 -10.57 -10.80 -7.02
N LEU A 85 -9.57 -10.21 -6.37
CA LEU A 85 -8.21 -10.15 -6.92
C LEU A 85 -7.61 -11.57 -7.12
N GLU A 86 -7.80 -12.49 -6.17
CA GLU A 86 -7.37 -13.88 -6.30
C GLU A 86 -8.04 -14.58 -7.49
N ASN A 87 -9.36 -14.40 -7.67
CA ASN A 87 -10.11 -14.96 -8.80
C ASN A 87 -9.66 -14.40 -10.16
N GLU A 88 -9.21 -13.14 -10.18
CA GLU A 88 -8.58 -12.51 -11.33
C GLU A 88 -7.13 -13.01 -11.57
N GLY A 89 -6.64 -13.94 -10.75
CA GLY A 89 -5.31 -14.55 -10.90
C GLY A 89 -4.16 -13.70 -10.37
N TYR A 90 -4.40 -12.78 -9.42
CA TYR A 90 -3.32 -12.08 -8.73
C TYR A 90 -2.73 -12.95 -7.62
N ASP A 91 -1.39 -12.94 -7.50
CA ASP A 91 -0.68 -13.62 -6.42
C ASP A 91 -0.71 -12.75 -5.14
N ILE A 92 -1.57 -13.11 -4.18
CA ILE A 92 -1.72 -12.36 -2.94
C ILE A 92 -0.99 -13.06 -1.79
N ARG A 93 -0.07 -12.36 -1.16
CA ARG A 93 0.69 -12.78 -0.01
C ARG A 93 0.13 -12.14 1.25
N ILE A 94 -0.56 -12.93 2.07
CA ILE A 94 -1.25 -12.44 3.28
C ILE A 94 -0.33 -12.55 4.48
N TYR A 95 -0.12 -11.43 5.15
CA TYR A 95 0.60 -11.33 6.42
C TYR A 95 -0.31 -10.82 7.50
N LYS A 96 -0.20 -11.37 8.70
CA LYS A 96 -0.99 -10.97 9.87
C LYS A 96 -0.16 -11.02 11.14
N SER A 97 -0.63 -10.36 12.19
CA SER A 97 0.01 -10.38 13.49
C SER A 97 0.27 -11.81 13.98
N LEU A 98 1.42 -12.00 14.63
CA LEU A 98 1.75 -13.24 15.35
C LEU A 98 1.01 -13.35 16.70
N ILE A 99 0.44 -12.24 17.18
CA ILE A 99 -0.37 -12.17 18.39
C ILE A 99 -1.83 -12.21 17.97
N SER A 100 -2.62 -13.05 18.62
CA SER A 100 -4.04 -13.19 18.32
C SER A 100 -4.84 -11.94 18.72
N LYS A 101 -5.98 -11.72 18.04
CA LYS A 101 -6.90 -10.64 18.37
C LYS A 101 -7.30 -10.65 19.84
N LYS A 102 -7.60 -11.84 20.39
CA LYS A 102 -7.99 -12.01 21.80
C LYS A 102 -6.87 -11.53 22.74
N GLU A 103 -5.64 -11.96 22.52
CA GLU A 103 -4.49 -11.52 23.33
C GLU A 103 -4.23 -10.01 23.24
N ILE A 104 -4.46 -9.41 22.07
CA ILE A 104 -4.36 -7.95 21.90
C ILE A 104 -5.41 -7.24 22.74
N GLU A 105 -6.67 -7.66 22.64
CA GLU A 105 -7.80 -7.05 23.37
C GLU A 105 -7.66 -7.19 24.90
N GLU A 106 -7.17 -8.33 25.37
CA GLU A 106 -6.92 -8.56 26.79
C GLU A 106 -5.73 -7.72 27.31
N LYS A 107 -4.67 -7.58 26.54
CA LYS A 107 -3.44 -6.92 26.97
C LYS A 107 -3.47 -5.40 26.80
N TYR A 108 -4.24 -4.90 25.84
CA TYR A 108 -4.28 -3.49 25.44
C TYR A 108 -5.74 -3.02 25.36
N PRO A 109 -6.41 -2.84 26.51
CA PRO A 109 -7.80 -2.39 26.52
C PRO A 109 -7.94 -1.01 25.85
N ASN A 110 -9.02 -0.81 25.11
CA ASN A 110 -9.32 0.43 24.39
C ASN A 110 -8.24 0.88 23.41
N TRP A 111 -7.41 -0.04 22.92
CA TRP A 111 -6.29 0.29 22.04
C TRP A 111 -6.71 0.97 20.73
N SER A 112 -7.93 0.73 20.25
CA SER A 112 -8.44 1.30 18.99
C SER A 112 -8.83 2.78 19.08
N ASP A 113 -8.89 3.33 20.29
CA ASP A 113 -8.99 4.76 20.51
C ASP A 113 -7.66 5.43 20.13
N PRO A 114 -7.66 6.39 19.18
CA PRO A 114 -6.44 7.10 18.78
C PRO A 114 -5.71 7.84 19.90
N ASP A 115 -6.43 8.20 20.95
CA ASP A 115 -5.87 8.88 22.14
C ASP A 115 -5.37 7.90 23.20
N SER A 116 -5.56 6.58 22.97
CA SER A 116 -5.03 5.55 23.87
C SER A 116 -3.51 5.45 23.79
N ASP A 117 -2.86 5.31 24.95
CA ASP A 117 -1.42 5.05 25.04
C ASP A 117 -1.00 3.77 24.30
N TYR A 118 -1.95 2.86 24.04
CA TYR A 118 -1.73 1.59 23.34
C TYR A 118 -1.89 1.68 21.84
N PHE A 119 -2.51 2.73 21.31
CA PHE A 119 -2.85 2.83 19.88
C PHE A 119 -1.64 2.56 18.97
N ASN A 120 -0.59 3.37 19.11
CA ASN A 120 0.60 3.24 18.25
C ASN A 120 1.30 1.88 18.41
N LYS A 121 1.30 1.35 19.64
CA LYS A 121 1.90 0.04 19.93
C LYS A 121 1.15 -1.08 19.26
N VAL A 122 -0.18 -1.08 19.33
CA VAL A 122 -1.00 -2.12 18.69
C VAL A 122 -0.96 -1.99 17.19
N VAL A 123 -1.04 -0.77 16.63
CA VAL A 123 -0.86 -0.54 15.19
C VAL A 123 0.49 -1.09 14.71
N SER A 124 1.55 -0.91 15.50
CA SER A 124 2.85 -1.50 15.17
C SER A 124 2.80 -3.04 15.12
N ILE A 125 2.10 -3.68 16.05
CA ILE A 125 1.97 -5.14 16.13
C ILE A 125 1.12 -5.71 14.99
N ILE A 126 -0.02 -5.07 14.67
CA ILE A 126 -0.97 -5.64 13.71
C ILE A 126 -0.72 -5.22 12.27
N LYS A 127 0.04 -4.15 12.04
CA LYS A 127 0.25 -3.56 10.71
C LYS A 127 1.72 -3.47 10.31
N HIS A 128 2.56 -2.85 11.11
CA HIS A 128 3.95 -2.60 10.72
C HIS A 128 4.82 -3.85 10.82
N GLU A 129 4.68 -4.63 11.90
CA GLU A 129 5.45 -5.87 12.06
C GLU A 129 5.15 -6.86 10.92
N PRO A 130 3.86 -7.20 10.63
CA PRO A 130 3.56 -8.14 9.54
C PRO A 130 4.06 -7.66 8.18
N LEU A 131 3.93 -6.36 7.88
CA LEU A 131 4.43 -5.79 6.63
C LEU A 131 5.95 -5.90 6.52
N ASN A 132 6.68 -5.50 7.58
CA ASN A 132 8.14 -5.57 7.60
C ASN A 132 8.65 -7.01 7.51
N ARG A 133 7.97 -7.94 8.16
CA ARG A 133 8.26 -9.38 8.07
C ARG A 133 8.05 -9.88 6.65
N GLY A 134 6.93 -9.53 6.02
CA GLY A 134 6.66 -9.87 4.62
C GLY A 134 7.74 -9.31 3.69
N PHE A 135 8.11 -8.05 3.84
CA PHE A 135 9.17 -7.44 3.06
C PHE A 135 10.52 -8.17 3.21
N LYS A 136 10.86 -8.56 4.43
CA LYS A 136 12.10 -9.28 4.70
C LYS A 136 12.09 -10.70 4.11
N GLU A 137 11.03 -11.47 4.35
CA GLU A 137 10.89 -12.85 3.88
C GLU A 137 10.87 -12.94 2.36
N LEU A 138 10.18 -12.01 1.70
CA LEU A 138 10.06 -11.95 0.25
C LEU A 138 11.22 -11.21 -0.43
N LYS A 139 12.18 -10.69 0.36
CA LYS A 139 13.33 -9.91 -0.14
C LYS A 139 12.90 -8.73 -1.03
N VAL A 140 11.86 -8.02 -0.59
CA VAL A 140 11.31 -6.87 -1.30
C VAL A 140 12.36 -5.77 -1.39
N LYS A 141 12.61 -5.26 -2.60
CA LYS A 141 13.49 -4.12 -2.88
C LYS A 141 12.69 -2.84 -3.08
N ALA A 142 11.50 -2.99 -3.69
CA ALA A 142 10.57 -1.89 -3.89
C ALA A 142 9.11 -2.37 -3.86
N TRP A 143 8.19 -1.45 -3.56
CA TRP A 143 6.77 -1.72 -3.71
C TRP A 143 6.03 -0.57 -4.39
N LEU A 144 5.01 -0.94 -5.16
CA LEU A 144 4.04 0.01 -5.70
C LEU A 144 2.94 0.26 -4.68
N GLY A 145 2.65 1.51 -4.41
CA GLY A 145 1.60 1.95 -3.50
C GLY A 145 0.50 2.75 -4.22
N GLY A 146 -0.76 2.50 -3.86
CA GLY A 146 -1.93 3.19 -4.43
C GLY A 146 -2.27 4.50 -3.72
N VAL A 147 -1.29 5.24 -3.24
CA VAL A 147 -1.47 6.52 -2.54
C VAL A 147 -1.71 7.65 -3.54
N MET A 148 -2.65 8.53 -3.21
CA MET A 148 -2.94 9.75 -3.96
C MET A 148 -2.68 10.98 -3.09
N SER A 149 -2.09 12.02 -3.67
CA SER A 149 -1.64 13.22 -2.92
C SER A 149 -2.79 14.00 -2.27
N HIS A 150 -3.98 14.00 -2.87
CA HIS A 150 -5.12 14.76 -2.38
C HIS A 150 -5.86 14.13 -1.18
N GLU A 151 -5.48 12.91 -0.77
CA GLU A 151 -6.22 12.21 0.29
C GLU A 151 -5.97 12.73 1.70
N THR A 152 -4.77 13.24 1.98
CA THR A 152 -4.41 13.85 3.29
C THR A 152 -3.40 14.99 3.10
N GLU A 153 -3.28 15.87 4.10
CA GLU A 153 -2.32 16.98 4.05
C GLU A 153 -0.87 16.46 3.99
N GLU A 154 -0.57 15.40 4.72
CA GLU A 154 0.77 14.79 4.71
C GLU A 154 1.12 14.24 3.32
N ARG A 155 0.13 13.71 2.58
CA ARG A 155 0.37 13.14 1.25
C ARG A 155 0.56 14.19 0.17
N LYS A 156 0.16 15.44 0.39
CA LYS A 156 0.39 16.54 -0.55
C LYS A 156 1.89 16.80 -0.81
N THR A 157 2.72 16.49 0.17
CA THR A 157 4.18 16.65 0.09
C THR A 157 4.90 15.37 -0.31
N ALA A 158 4.18 14.31 -0.65
CA ALA A 158 4.76 13.04 -1.04
C ALA A 158 5.47 13.13 -2.39
N ASN A 159 6.50 12.33 -2.54
CA ASN A 159 7.20 12.14 -3.80
C ASN A 159 6.71 10.87 -4.50
N PHE A 160 6.80 10.82 -5.84
CA PHE A 160 6.49 9.61 -6.60
C PHE A 160 7.39 8.43 -6.23
N VAL A 161 8.64 8.72 -5.90
CA VAL A 161 9.65 7.74 -5.49
C VAL A 161 10.32 8.22 -4.22
N GLN A 162 10.32 7.39 -3.20
CA GLN A 162 10.96 7.67 -1.92
C GLN A 162 11.44 6.39 -1.25
N TYR A 163 12.39 6.50 -0.33
CA TYR A 163 12.77 5.37 0.52
C TYR A 163 11.97 5.38 1.82
N ASN A 164 11.49 4.19 2.19
CA ASN A 164 11.05 3.90 3.55
C ASN A 164 12.05 2.91 4.13
N LYS A 165 12.92 3.39 5.01
CA LYS A 165 14.12 2.66 5.46
C LYS A 165 15.00 2.33 4.24
N SER A 166 15.23 1.05 3.98
CA SER A 166 16.03 0.56 2.85
C SER A 166 15.20 0.11 1.64
N ILE A 167 13.87 0.20 1.69
CA ILE A 167 12.99 -0.29 0.64
C ILE A 167 12.40 0.89 -0.13
N CYS A 168 12.48 0.85 -1.45
CA CYS A 168 11.96 1.91 -2.30
C CYS A 168 10.43 1.84 -2.40
N GLN A 169 9.75 2.95 -2.19
CA GLN A 169 8.33 3.11 -2.45
C GLN A 169 8.14 3.88 -3.74
N VAL A 170 7.30 3.35 -4.62
CA VAL A 170 6.89 4.01 -5.86
C VAL A 170 5.39 4.23 -5.85
N LEU A 171 4.96 5.46 -6.08
CA LEU A 171 3.58 5.90 -6.03
C LEU A 171 3.12 6.33 -7.44
N PRO A 172 2.81 5.38 -8.34
CA PRO A 172 2.60 5.70 -9.75
C PRO A 172 1.34 6.52 -10.03
N ILE A 173 0.37 6.50 -9.12
CA ILE A 173 -0.91 7.24 -9.22
C ILE A 173 -1.01 8.39 -8.21
N LEU A 174 0.13 8.90 -7.72
CA LEU A 174 0.17 9.96 -6.70
C LEU A 174 -0.58 11.23 -7.14
N ASP A 175 -0.52 11.56 -8.42
CA ASP A 175 -1.17 12.71 -9.07
C ASP A 175 -2.61 12.44 -9.56
N TRP A 176 -3.14 11.24 -9.32
CA TRP A 176 -4.52 10.96 -9.68
C TRP A 176 -5.48 11.58 -8.67
N ASP A 177 -6.61 12.06 -9.17
CA ASP A 177 -7.73 12.55 -8.38
C ASP A 177 -8.90 11.55 -8.36
N HIS A 178 -9.95 11.90 -7.65
CA HIS A 178 -11.16 11.07 -7.58
C HIS A 178 -11.85 10.89 -8.94
N CYS A 179 -11.77 11.88 -9.83
CA CYS A 179 -12.38 11.78 -11.15
C CYS A 179 -11.66 10.76 -11.99
N LYS A 180 -10.33 10.83 -12.05
CA LYS A 180 -9.49 9.87 -12.80
C LYS A 180 -9.61 8.45 -12.27
N ILE A 181 -9.66 8.26 -10.93
CA ILE A 181 -9.90 6.94 -10.32
C ILE A 181 -11.26 6.37 -10.73
N ASN A 182 -12.33 7.17 -10.63
CA ASN A 182 -13.67 6.70 -10.97
C ASN A 182 -13.80 6.39 -12.48
N GLU A 183 -13.25 7.21 -13.33
CA GLU A 183 -13.17 6.95 -14.76
C GLU A 183 -12.47 5.64 -15.06
N TYR A 184 -11.30 5.40 -14.45
CA TYR A 184 -10.55 4.16 -14.61
C TYR A 184 -11.32 2.93 -14.12
N LEU A 185 -11.99 3.02 -12.98
CA LEU A 185 -12.83 1.94 -12.44
C LEU A 185 -13.96 1.58 -13.41
N ILE A 186 -14.65 2.58 -13.96
CA ILE A 186 -15.77 2.39 -14.90
C ILE A 186 -15.28 1.79 -16.21
N LEU A 187 -14.25 2.35 -16.81
CA LEU A 187 -13.71 1.92 -18.11
C LEU A 187 -13.22 0.45 -18.03
N ASN A 188 -12.61 0.07 -16.94
CA ASN A 188 -12.07 -1.27 -16.75
C ASN A 188 -13.03 -2.23 -16.03
N LYS A 189 -14.27 -1.80 -15.71
CA LYS A 189 -15.29 -2.59 -15.01
C LYS A 189 -14.79 -3.18 -13.69
N LEU A 190 -13.98 -2.44 -12.96
CA LEU A 190 -13.38 -2.89 -11.70
C LEU A 190 -14.36 -2.73 -10.54
N PRO A 191 -14.31 -3.62 -9.54
CA PRO A 191 -15.15 -3.51 -8.36
C PRO A 191 -14.72 -2.35 -7.48
N LEU A 192 -15.70 -1.79 -6.78
CA LEU A 192 -15.51 -0.74 -5.79
C LEU A 192 -15.90 -1.29 -4.40
N ASN A 193 -14.95 -1.32 -3.45
CA ASN A 193 -15.27 -1.67 -2.07
C ASN A 193 -15.85 -0.46 -1.34
N GLN A 194 -17.17 -0.28 -1.42
CA GLN A 194 -17.86 0.87 -0.82
C GLN A 194 -17.89 0.85 0.71
N ASN A 195 -17.80 -0.33 1.33
CA ASN A 195 -17.93 -0.53 2.77
C ASN A 195 -16.60 -0.93 3.43
N HIS A 196 -15.49 -0.51 2.86
CA HIS A 196 -14.18 -0.74 3.47
C HIS A 196 -14.15 -0.14 4.88
N PHE A 197 -13.75 -0.96 5.84
CA PHE A 197 -13.57 -0.57 7.23
C PHE A 197 -12.16 -0.93 7.69
N ASP A 198 -11.44 0.03 8.21
CA ASP A 198 -10.15 -0.17 8.85
C ASP A 198 -10.25 0.36 10.29
N ILE A 199 -10.12 -0.53 11.28
CA ILE A 199 -10.24 -0.20 12.71
C ILE A 199 -9.20 0.82 13.16
N THR A 200 -8.11 0.94 12.41
CA THR A 200 -7.10 1.95 12.68
C THR A 200 -7.53 3.34 12.20
N LYS A 201 -8.77 3.54 11.78
CA LYS A 201 -9.35 4.81 11.30
C LYS A 201 -10.49 5.28 12.19
N GLY A 202 -10.69 6.60 12.25
CA GLY A 202 -11.75 7.20 13.06
C GLY A 202 -13.16 6.81 12.59
N PRO A 203 -14.17 6.87 13.48
CA PRO A 203 -15.52 6.37 13.22
C PRO A 203 -16.20 7.05 12.00
N ASP A 204 -15.86 8.29 11.69
CA ASP A 204 -16.46 9.05 10.59
C ASP A 204 -15.62 9.01 9.30
N GLN A 205 -14.52 8.28 9.28
CA GLN A 205 -13.57 8.31 8.18
C GLN A 205 -13.49 6.96 7.49
N LYS A 206 -14.19 6.86 6.39
CA LYS A 206 -14.19 5.71 5.47
C LYS A 206 -12.95 5.66 4.58
N ARG A 207 -11.90 6.43 4.88
CA ARG A 207 -10.67 6.51 4.08
C ARG A 207 -9.59 5.60 4.63
N GLU A 208 -8.82 5.00 3.71
CA GLU A 208 -7.56 4.36 4.07
C GLU A 208 -6.64 5.37 4.77
N CYS A 209 -5.95 4.96 5.78
CA CYS A 209 -4.97 5.78 6.50
C CYS A 209 -5.50 7.12 7.03
N ASN A 210 -6.70 7.17 7.52
CA ASN A 210 -7.09 8.39 8.13
C ASN A 210 -7.77 8.22 9.43
N ILE A 211 -7.05 8.18 10.39
CA ILE A 211 -7.55 8.51 11.62
C ILE A 211 -7.03 9.85 11.95
N TRP A 212 -6.56 10.23 12.61
CA TRP A 212 -6.03 11.46 13.12
C TRP A 212 -4.58 11.67 12.65
N LYS A 213 -3.92 10.61 12.21
CA LYS A 213 -2.51 10.58 11.80
C LYS A 213 -2.30 9.53 10.72
N GLU A 214 -1.40 9.79 9.78
CA GLU A 214 -0.95 8.78 8.83
C GLU A 214 -0.50 7.52 9.55
N CYS A 215 -0.88 6.38 9.03
CA CYS A 215 -0.68 5.06 9.66
C CYS A 215 0.77 4.55 9.69
N GLY A 216 1.74 5.42 9.50
CA GLY A 216 3.16 5.09 9.62
C GLY A 216 3.78 4.27 8.48
N ILE A 217 2.98 3.60 7.63
CA ILE A 217 3.51 2.94 6.42
C ILE A 217 4.00 4.00 5.43
N PHE A 218 3.35 5.16 5.43
CA PHE A 218 3.68 6.27 4.57
C PHE A 218 4.80 7.16 5.16
N ARG A 219 4.95 7.20 6.46
CA ARG A 219 5.96 8.02 7.12
C ARG A 219 7.34 7.40 7.03
N ASN A 220 8.32 8.21 6.65
CA ASN A 220 9.73 7.96 6.94
C ASN A 220 9.94 8.13 8.45
N THR A 221 9.83 7.06 9.22
CA THR A 221 10.25 7.01 10.63
C THR A 221 11.52 6.22 10.78
#